data_4ffa4301903b321696f2aab8e0e31718
#
_entry.id   4ffa4301903b321696f2aab8e0e31718
#
_cell.length_a   1.000
_cell.length_b   1.000
_cell.length_c   1.000
_cell.angle_alpha   90.00
_cell.angle_beta   90.00
_cell.angle_gamma   90.00
#
_symmetry.space_group_name_H-M   'P 1'
#
loop_
_entity.id
_entity.type
_entity.pdbx_description
1 polymer ?
#
loop_
_entity_poly.entity_id
_entity_poly.type
_entity_poly.pdbx_seq_one_letter_code
_entity_poly.pdbx_strand_id
1 'polypeptide(L)'
;MKVAVQASPWSRVDMLEAAGFEVVEAPISTEDEFIDLLRDADGATISTRPLTNRRVLEACPKLKVVSRMGVGVDSIDLAAAAELGILACNVPGVNTAEVADHAMAMLLA
;
A
#
# COMPACT_ATOMS: atom_id res chain seq x y z
N MET A 1 -10.71 -1.66 -14.54
CA MET A 1 -10.42 -1.50 -13.11
C MET A 1 -9.35 -0.46 -12.91
N LYS A 2 -9.51 0.38 -11.92
CA LYS A 2 -8.60 1.48 -11.61
C LYS A 2 -7.75 1.14 -10.39
N VAL A 3 -6.44 1.29 -10.52
CA VAL A 3 -5.48 1.06 -9.45
C VAL A 3 -4.81 2.37 -9.08
N ALA A 4 -4.89 2.73 -7.81
CA ALA A 4 -4.18 3.87 -7.25
C ALA A 4 -2.81 3.42 -6.75
N VAL A 5 -1.79 4.19 -7.08
CA VAL A 5 -0.40 3.91 -6.66
C VAL A 5 0.11 5.11 -5.86
N GLN A 6 0.45 4.86 -4.61
CA GLN A 6 1.19 5.84 -3.85
C GLN A 6 2.62 5.89 -4.38
N ALA A 7 3.00 7.04 -4.95
CA ALA A 7 4.27 7.19 -5.64
C ALA A 7 5.46 6.90 -4.72
N SER A 8 6.38 6.09 -5.22
CA SER A 8 7.64 5.78 -4.55
C SER A 8 8.71 5.45 -5.58
N PRO A 9 10.01 5.45 -5.20
CA PRO A 9 11.08 5.02 -6.10
C PRO A 9 10.95 3.56 -6.57
N TRP A 10 10.11 2.78 -5.91
CA TRP A 10 9.92 1.34 -6.16
C TRP A 10 8.62 1.04 -6.91
N SER A 11 7.84 2.07 -7.27
CA SER A 11 6.58 1.88 -7.98
C SER A 11 6.82 1.25 -9.37
N ARG A 12 6.02 0.25 -9.71
CA ARG A 12 6.06 -0.45 -10.99
C ARG A 12 4.73 -0.27 -11.72
N VAL A 13 4.45 1.00 -12.05
CA VAL A 13 3.25 1.38 -12.82
C VAL A 13 3.20 0.67 -14.16
N ASP A 14 4.36 0.51 -14.81
CA ASP A 14 4.50 -0.20 -16.08
C ASP A 14 3.92 -1.62 -16.05
N MET A 15 4.12 -2.35 -14.96
CA MET A 15 3.59 -3.71 -14.80
C MET A 15 2.06 -3.72 -14.69
N LEU A 16 1.50 -2.75 -13.97
CA LEU A 16 0.05 -2.64 -13.81
C LEU A 16 -0.64 -2.23 -15.12
N GLU A 17 -0.06 -1.28 -15.83
CA GLU A 17 -0.56 -0.86 -17.14
C GLU A 17 -0.49 -1.99 -18.16
N ALA A 18 0.61 -2.75 -18.17
CA ALA A 18 0.77 -3.91 -19.04
C ALA A 18 -0.26 -5.00 -18.76
N ALA A 19 -0.76 -5.09 -17.52
CA ALA A 19 -1.83 -6.01 -17.12
C ALA A 19 -3.23 -5.50 -17.47
N GLY A 20 -3.37 -4.31 -18.04
CA GLY A 20 -4.64 -3.75 -18.49
C GLY A 20 -5.37 -2.89 -17.47
N PHE A 21 -4.72 -2.50 -16.38
CA PHE A 21 -5.31 -1.59 -15.39
C PHE A 21 -5.15 -0.13 -15.79
N GLU A 22 -6.15 0.68 -15.47
CA GLU A 22 -6.02 2.13 -15.44
C GLU A 22 -5.28 2.52 -14.15
N VAL A 23 -4.12 3.16 -14.27
CA VAL A 23 -3.27 3.48 -13.12
C VAL A 23 -3.23 4.98 -12.86
N VAL A 24 -3.43 5.36 -11.62
CA VAL A 24 -3.23 6.73 -11.14
C VAL A 24 -2.17 6.72 -10.06
N GLU A 25 -1.08 7.43 -10.29
CA GLU A 25 0.03 7.54 -9.36
C GLU A 25 0.16 8.98 -8.87
N ALA A 26 0.32 9.16 -7.57
CA ALA A 26 0.58 10.46 -6.98
C ALA A 26 1.45 10.37 -5.72
N PRO A 27 2.31 11.39 -5.46
CA PRO A 27 2.96 11.53 -4.18
C PRO A 27 1.93 11.96 -3.14
N ILE A 28 1.98 11.35 -1.95
CA ILE A 28 1.00 11.59 -0.89
C ILE A 28 1.73 12.01 0.38
N SER A 29 1.31 13.13 0.95
CA SER A 29 1.84 13.68 2.20
C SER A 29 0.81 13.74 3.32
N THR A 30 -0.46 13.90 2.98
CA THR A 30 -1.56 14.06 3.93
C THR A 30 -2.62 12.96 3.78
N GLU A 31 -3.42 12.76 4.83
CA GLU A 31 -4.52 11.81 4.80
C GLU A 31 -5.60 12.21 3.78
N ASP A 32 -5.88 13.50 3.62
CA ASP A 32 -6.87 13.98 2.65
C ASP A 32 -6.42 13.73 1.21
N GLU A 33 -5.15 13.97 0.89
CA GLU A 33 -4.58 13.61 -0.41
C GLU A 33 -4.67 12.10 -0.66
N PHE A 34 -4.45 11.31 0.37
CA PHE A 34 -4.54 9.85 0.30
C PHE A 34 -5.96 9.38 0.01
N ILE A 35 -6.94 9.95 0.70
CA ILE A 35 -8.36 9.68 0.43
C ILE A 35 -8.73 10.07 -1.01
N ASP A 36 -8.29 11.24 -1.47
CA ASP A 36 -8.58 11.70 -2.83
C ASP A 36 -7.99 10.77 -3.90
N LEU A 37 -6.78 10.25 -3.66
CA LEU A 37 -6.16 9.28 -4.56
C LEU A 37 -6.92 7.97 -4.62
N LEU A 38 -7.38 7.46 -3.47
CA LEU A 38 -8.01 6.14 -3.35
C LEU A 38 -9.51 6.12 -3.66
N ARG A 39 -10.19 7.28 -3.58
CA ARG A 39 -11.67 7.37 -3.56
C ARG A 39 -12.36 6.61 -4.68
N ASP A 40 -11.84 6.69 -5.90
CA ASP A 40 -12.43 6.06 -7.08
C ASP A 40 -11.69 4.82 -7.54
N ALA A 41 -10.72 4.34 -6.76
CA ALA A 41 -9.91 3.18 -7.11
C ALA A 41 -10.57 1.86 -6.67
N ASP A 42 -10.39 0.83 -7.48
CA ASP A 42 -10.78 -0.55 -7.16
C ASP A 42 -9.70 -1.25 -6.34
N GLY A 43 -8.45 -0.90 -6.55
CA GLY A 43 -7.29 -1.41 -5.81
C GLY A 43 -6.26 -0.33 -5.56
N ALA A 44 -5.37 -0.57 -4.60
CA ALA A 44 -4.31 0.37 -4.28
C ALA A 44 -3.01 -0.31 -3.87
N THR A 45 -1.89 0.26 -4.29
CA THR A 45 -0.59 -0.02 -3.67
C THR A 45 -0.22 1.12 -2.76
N ILE A 46 0.13 0.78 -1.53
CA ILE A 46 0.30 1.73 -0.43
C ILE A 46 1.63 1.54 0.30
N SER A 47 2.08 2.59 0.95
CA SER A 47 3.24 2.59 1.83
C SER A 47 2.82 2.62 3.30
N THR A 48 3.71 3.00 4.20
CA THR A 48 3.46 3.06 5.65
C THR A 48 2.78 4.35 6.10
N ARG A 49 2.93 5.40 5.35
CA ARG A 49 2.36 6.72 5.68
C ARG A 49 1.74 7.36 4.43
N PRO A 50 0.59 8.06 4.55
CA PRO A 50 -0.28 8.13 5.73
C PRO A 50 -0.82 6.75 6.16
N LEU A 51 -1.35 6.67 7.39
CA LEU A 51 -1.98 5.41 7.86
C LEU A 51 -3.22 5.09 7.03
N THR A 52 -3.40 3.81 6.70
CA THR A 52 -4.62 3.31 6.07
C THR A 52 -5.60 2.91 7.17
N ASN A 53 -6.13 3.93 7.82
CA ASN A 53 -7.04 3.77 8.96
C ASN A 53 -8.50 3.62 8.51
N ARG A 54 -9.40 3.44 9.47
CA ARG A 54 -10.85 3.29 9.21
C ARG A 54 -11.42 4.45 8.39
N ARG A 55 -11.06 5.69 8.71
CA ARG A 55 -11.55 6.88 7.98
C ARG A 55 -11.18 6.81 6.49
N VAL A 56 -9.96 6.42 6.17
CA VAL A 56 -9.50 6.26 4.79
C VAL A 56 -10.29 5.17 4.09
N LEU A 57 -10.42 4.01 4.71
CA LEU A 57 -11.11 2.85 4.11
C LEU A 57 -12.61 3.13 3.88
N GLU A 58 -13.27 3.75 4.84
CA GLU A 58 -14.69 4.12 4.72
C GLU A 58 -14.95 5.17 3.64
N ALA A 59 -13.98 6.03 3.35
CA ALA A 59 -14.08 7.05 2.31
C ALA A 59 -13.91 6.50 0.89
N CYS A 60 -13.58 5.22 0.73
CA CYS A 60 -13.26 4.59 -0.55
C CYS A 60 -14.22 3.43 -0.87
N PRO A 61 -15.47 3.71 -1.27
CA PRO A 61 -16.52 2.68 -1.37
C PRO A 61 -16.28 1.64 -2.48
N LYS A 62 -15.44 1.94 -3.47
CA LYS A 62 -15.11 1.02 -4.56
C LYS A 62 -13.90 0.14 -4.26
N LEU A 63 -13.16 0.45 -3.22
CA LEU A 63 -11.90 -0.21 -2.91
C LEU A 63 -12.12 -1.66 -2.49
N LYS A 64 -11.46 -2.58 -3.17
CA LYS A 64 -11.57 -4.03 -2.92
C LYS A 64 -10.30 -4.64 -2.34
N VAL A 65 -9.15 -4.03 -2.65
CA VAL A 65 -7.86 -4.53 -2.21
C VAL A 65 -6.87 -3.40 -1.98
N VAL A 66 -6.12 -3.53 -0.89
CA VAL A 66 -4.93 -2.70 -0.62
C VAL A 66 -3.72 -3.62 -0.50
N SER A 67 -2.65 -3.30 -1.21
CA SER A 67 -1.40 -4.05 -1.15
C SER A 67 -0.29 -3.14 -0.62
N ARG A 68 0.25 -3.50 0.53
CA ARG A 68 1.33 -2.75 1.13
C ARG A 68 2.67 -3.14 0.50
N MET A 69 3.46 -2.17 0.09
CA MET A 69 4.81 -2.37 -0.44
C MET A 69 5.79 -2.69 0.68
N GLY A 70 5.70 -3.88 1.23
CA GLY A 70 6.58 -4.35 2.31
C GLY A 70 5.93 -5.40 3.20
N VAL A 71 6.62 -5.78 4.27
CA VAL A 71 6.24 -6.90 5.15
C VAL A 71 5.21 -6.49 6.20
N GLY A 72 5.43 -5.39 6.91
CA GLY A 72 4.59 -4.97 8.02
C GLY A 72 3.20 -4.49 7.59
N VAL A 73 2.19 -4.78 8.39
CA VAL A 73 0.79 -4.38 8.15
C VAL A 73 0.20 -3.52 9.26
N ASP A 74 1.02 -3.08 10.18
CA ASP A 74 0.63 -2.23 11.31
C ASP A 74 0.12 -0.84 10.90
N SER A 75 0.44 -0.39 9.67
CA SER A 75 -0.09 0.85 9.10
C SER A 75 -1.50 0.72 8.51
N ILE A 76 -2.06 -0.50 8.46
CA ILE A 76 -3.40 -0.79 7.95
C ILE A 76 -4.30 -1.20 9.10
N ASP A 77 -5.47 -0.60 9.20
CA ASP A 77 -6.53 -1.07 10.12
C ASP A 77 -7.16 -2.35 9.55
N LEU A 78 -6.60 -3.49 9.92
CA LEU A 78 -7.04 -4.80 9.39
C LEU A 78 -8.47 -5.14 9.81
N ALA A 79 -8.88 -4.74 11.02
CA ALA A 79 -10.25 -4.97 11.48
C ALA A 79 -11.26 -4.19 10.63
N ALA A 80 -10.98 -2.92 10.36
CA ALA A 80 -11.81 -2.10 9.48
C ALA A 80 -11.85 -2.64 8.05
N ALA A 81 -10.71 -3.06 7.51
CA ALA A 81 -10.64 -3.67 6.19
C ALA A 81 -11.52 -4.92 6.10
N ALA A 82 -11.44 -5.79 7.09
CA ALA A 82 -12.26 -7.00 7.16
C ALA A 82 -13.76 -6.69 7.22
N GLU A 83 -14.16 -5.74 8.05
CA GLU A 83 -15.57 -5.33 8.17
C GLU A 83 -16.11 -4.74 6.87
N LEU A 84 -15.28 -4.02 6.12
CA LEU A 84 -15.65 -3.39 4.85
C LEU A 84 -15.48 -4.32 3.64
N GLY A 85 -15.00 -5.55 3.84
CA GLY A 85 -14.78 -6.50 2.76
C GLY A 85 -13.59 -6.15 1.87
N ILE A 86 -12.60 -5.42 2.39
CA ILE A 86 -11.39 -5.02 1.68
C ILE A 86 -10.26 -6.00 2.00
N LEU A 87 -9.68 -6.58 0.96
CA LEU A 87 -8.54 -7.49 1.11
C LEU A 87 -7.27 -6.68 1.37
N ALA A 88 -6.54 -7.00 2.43
CA ALA A 88 -5.25 -6.41 2.74
C ALA A 88 -4.12 -7.41 2.43
N CYS A 89 -3.17 -6.99 1.61
CA CYS A 89 -2.04 -7.80 1.19
C CYS A 89 -0.71 -7.14 1.60
N ASN A 90 0.31 -7.97 1.77
CA ASN A 90 1.68 -7.53 2.02
C ASN A 90 2.67 -8.36 1.19
N VAL A 91 3.96 -8.10 1.36
CA VAL A 91 5.04 -8.83 0.68
C VAL A 91 5.93 -9.51 1.73
N PRO A 92 5.55 -10.70 2.21
CA PRO A 92 6.28 -11.36 3.28
C PRO A 92 7.57 -12.01 2.78
N GLY A 93 8.63 -11.95 3.60
CA GLY A 93 9.83 -12.76 3.44
C GLY A 93 10.83 -12.36 2.35
N VAL A 94 10.56 -11.34 1.55
CA VAL A 94 11.42 -10.99 0.39
C VAL A 94 12.76 -10.39 0.78
N ASN A 95 12.87 -9.78 1.96
CA ASN A 95 14.08 -9.08 2.43
C ASN A 95 14.54 -9.53 3.81
N THR A 96 14.14 -10.71 4.24
CA THR A 96 14.46 -11.24 5.58
C THR A 96 15.97 -11.39 5.76
N ALA A 97 16.67 -11.95 4.77
CA ALA A 97 18.11 -12.16 4.81
C ALA A 97 18.86 -10.82 4.82
N GLU A 98 18.46 -9.90 3.95
CA GLU A 98 19.11 -8.58 3.85
C GLU A 98 18.97 -7.78 5.15
N VAL A 99 17.82 -7.81 5.78
CA VAL A 99 17.60 -7.15 7.07
C VAL A 99 18.44 -7.78 8.18
N ALA A 100 18.48 -9.11 8.23
CA ALA A 100 19.29 -9.85 9.21
C ALA A 100 20.80 -9.57 9.02
N ASP A 101 21.28 -9.64 7.79
CA ASP A 101 22.69 -9.38 7.46
C ASP A 101 23.10 -7.94 7.79
N HIS A 102 22.23 -6.97 7.50
CA HIS A 102 22.50 -5.58 7.83
C HIS A 102 22.52 -5.35 9.36
N ALA A 103 21.60 -5.96 10.09
CA ALA A 103 21.59 -5.92 11.55
C ALA A 103 22.89 -6.48 12.14
N MET A 104 23.37 -7.63 11.62
CA MET A 104 24.64 -8.21 12.03
C MET A 104 25.82 -7.33 11.67
N ALA A 105 25.82 -6.72 10.50
CA ALA A 105 26.86 -5.78 10.08
C ALA A 105 26.96 -4.58 11.03
N MET A 106 25.84 -4.00 11.42
CA MET A 106 25.81 -2.90 12.39
C MET A 106 26.26 -3.34 13.80
N LEU A 107 25.89 -4.54 14.21
CA LEU A 107 26.28 -5.08 15.51
C LEU A 107 27.81 -5.33 15.59
N LEU A 108 28.41 -5.77 14.51
CA LEU A 108 29.84 -6.06 14.43
C LEU A 108 30.70 -4.82 14.15
N ALA A 109 30.13 -3.74 13.70
CA ALA A 109 30.83 -2.47 13.48
C ALA A 109 31.01 -1.71 14.81
#